data_6c7095243481f81c9074bacc90c828c5
#
_entry.id   6c7095243481f81c9074bacc90c828c5
#
_cell.length_a   1.000
_cell.length_b   1.000
_cell.length_c   1.000
_cell.angle_alpha   90.00
_cell.angle_beta   90.00
_cell.angle_gamma   90.00
#
_symmetry.space_group_name_H-M   'P 1'
#
loop_
_entity.id
_entity.type
_entity.pdbx_description
1 polymer ?
#
loop_
_entity_poly.entity_id
_entity_poly.type
_entity_poly.pdbx_seq_one_letter_code
_entity_poly.pdbx_strand_id
1 'polypeptide(L)'
;MTERACRPGPLRWLWYAYGGGLPFELSPWVLSDTTRPTWVWRHLARSVVQLLPLLVLFLLVPPVPLEFRLTAAAGGLLMGLLFSAAYMTETTEHRAVKAGYAPGTTALVREERAEQRRFDRALAAELRRLERAAQFRSGVELSDQVGRGAARQRSDRG
;
A
#
# COMPACT_ATOMS: atom_id res chain seq x y z
N MET A 1 -20.19 -2.39 -10.97
CA MET A 1 -20.13 -0.96 -11.32
C MET A 1 -19.19 -0.28 -10.34
N THR A 2 -17.94 -0.02 -10.74
CA THR A 2 -16.96 0.70 -9.90
C THR A 2 -17.27 2.18 -10.02
N GLU A 3 -18.04 2.71 -9.07
CA GLU A 3 -18.15 4.17 -8.89
C GLU A 3 -16.73 4.73 -8.74
N ARG A 4 -16.30 5.49 -9.74
CA ARG A 4 -15.05 6.25 -9.65
C ARG A 4 -15.26 7.28 -8.56
N ALA A 5 -14.79 6.99 -7.34
CA ALA A 5 -14.82 7.93 -6.25
C ALA A 5 -14.24 9.26 -6.74
N CYS A 6 -15.05 10.30 -6.73
CA CYS A 6 -14.66 11.63 -7.16
C CYS A 6 -13.43 12.05 -6.36
N ARG A 7 -12.34 12.44 -7.03
CA ARG A 7 -11.11 12.84 -6.33
C ARG A 7 -11.22 14.30 -5.93
N PRO A 8 -10.75 14.67 -4.73
CA PRO A 8 -10.71 16.09 -4.33
C PRO A 8 -9.75 16.86 -5.25
N GLY A 9 -10.11 18.07 -5.59
CA GLY A 9 -9.20 19.01 -6.27
C GLY A 9 -7.98 19.35 -5.40
N PRO A 10 -6.91 19.95 -5.94
CA PRO A 10 -5.65 20.19 -5.23
C PRO A 10 -5.82 21.02 -3.96
N LEU A 11 -6.65 22.06 -3.97
CA LEU A 11 -6.91 22.88 -2.78
C LEU A 11 -7.68 22.11 -1.70
N ARG A 12 -8.67 21.29 -2.07
CA ARG A 12 -9.40 20.42 -1.15
C ARG A 12 -8.51 19.32 -0.59
N TRP A 13 -7.60 18.81 -1.42
CA TRP A 13 -6.61 17.83 -0.97
C TRP A 13 -5.64 18.46 0.05
N LEU A 14 -5.17 19.67 -0.20
CA LEU A 14 -4.31 20.41 0.74
C LEU A 14 -5.04 20.67 2.06
N TRP A 15 -6.28 21.15 2.01
CA TRP A 15 -7.13 21.31 3.20
C TRP A 15 -7.27 20.00 4.00
N TYR A 16 -7.53 18.90 3.29
CA TYR A 16 -7.59 17.57 3.89
C TYR A 16 -6.23 17.12 4.45
N ALA A 17 -5.12 17.44 3.79
CA ALA A 17 -3.78 17.14 4.28
C ALA A 17 -3.55 17.80 5.65
N TYR A 18 -3.97 19.04 5.84
CA TYR A 18 -3.88 19.76 7.13
C TYR A 18 -4.96 19.35 8.17
N GLY A 19 -5.69 18.27 7.92
CA GLY A 19 -6.68 17.75 8.89
C GLY A 19 -8.08 18.34 8.75
N GLY A 20 -8.35 19.13 7.69
CA GLY A 20 -9.67 19.63 7.37
C GLY A 20 -10.65 18.52 6.97
N GLY A 21 -11.93 18.69 7.32
CA GLY A 21 -13.01 17.82 6.84
C GLY A 21 -13.29 18.05 5.37
N LEU A 22 -13.65 16.99 4.65
CA LEU A 22 -14.14 17.05 3.28
C LEU A 22 -15.67 16.96 3.25
N PRO A 23 -16.35 17.48 2.20
CA PRO A 23 -17.77 17.28 1.99
C PRO A 23 -18.14 15.79 1.99
N PHE A 24 -19.37 15.49 2.42
CA PHE A 24 -19.86 14.11 2.58
C PHE A 24 -19.77 13.29 1.29
N GLU A 25 -19.91 13.92 0.13
CA GLU A 25 -19.77 13.29 -1.19
C GLU A 25 -18.38 12.66 -1.41
N LEU A 26 -17.36 13.15 -0.68
CA LEU A 26 -15.99 12.63 -0.73
C LEU A 26 -15.68 11.59 0.37
N SER A 27 -16.65 11.24 1.22
CA SER A 27 -16.48 10.25 2.28
C SER A 27 -15.96 8.90 1.74
N PRO A 28 -16.47 8.34 0.62
CA PRO A 28 -15.95 7.08 0.06
C PRO A 28 -14.48 7.20 -0.37
N TRP A 29 -14.08 8.39 -0.85
CA TRP A 29 -12.68 8.65 -1.20
C TRP A 29 -11.79 8.68 0.06
N VAL A 30 -12.24 9.32 1.16
CA VAL A 30 -11.51 9.35 2.45
C VAL A 30 -11.30 7.94 2.98
N LEU A 31 -12.35 7.11 3.00
CA LEU A 31 -12.24 5.71 3.43
C LEU A 31 -11.27 4.92 2.54
N SER A 32 -11.37 5.10 1.23
CA SER A 32 -10.46 4.48 0.28
C SER A 32 -9.01 4.94 0.49
N ASP A 33 -8.77 6.22 0.77
CA ASP A 33 -7.44 6.79 1.00
C ASP A 33 -6.78 6.24 2.28
N THR A 34 -7.56 6.05 3.34
CA THR A 34 -7.10 5.56 4.65
C THR A 34 -6.98 4.04 4.75
N THR A 35 -7.58 3.28 3.81
CA THR A 35 -7.63 1.80 3.85
C THR A 35 -6.90 1.10 2.69
N ARG A 36 -6.33 1.84 1.73
CA ARG A 36 -5.53 1.26 0.63
C ARG A 36 -4.23 0.63 1.16
N PRO A 37 -3.62 -0.34 0.44
CA PRO A 37 -2.33 -0.92 0.83
C PRO A 37 -1.21 0.11 1.03
N THR A 38 -1.30 1.24 0.33
CA THR A 38 -0.32 2.35 0.37
C THR A 38 -0.68 3.45 1.38
N TRP A 39 -1.63 3.20 2.30
CA TRP A 39 -2.12 4.22 3.24
C TRP A 39 -1.03 4.81 4.14
N VAL A 40 -0.05 3.99 4.54
CA VAL A 40 1.11 4.42 5.34
C VAL A 40 1.92 5.48 4.59
N TRP A 41 2.30 5.20 3.35
CA TRP A 41 3.06 6.13 2.52
C TRP A 41 2.30 7.43 2.25
N ARG A 42 0.98 7.35 2.07
CA ARG A 42 0.12 8.52 1.91
C ARG A 42 0.03 9.34 3.20
N HIS A 43 0.02 8.67 4.35
CA HIS A 43 0.06 9.35 5.64
C HIS A 43 1.40 10.08 5.82
N LEU A 44 2.53 9.41 5.59
CA LEU A 44 3.85 10.03 5.67
C LEU A 44 4.03 11.20 4.70
N ALA A 45 3.56 11.05 3.45
CA ALA A 45 3.59 12.16 2.49
C ALA A 45 2.81 13.38 2.97
N ARG A 46 1.63 13.18 3.57
CA ARG A 46 0.88 14.29 4.20
C ARG A 46 1.60 14.90 5.37
N SER A 47 2.25 14.09 6.20
CA SER A 47 3.05 14.59 7.33
C SER A 47 4.21 15.45 6.87
N VAL A 48 4.89 15.07 5.79
CA VAL A 48 5.93 15.92 5.18
C VAL A 48 5.34 17.24 4.69
N VAL A 49 4.21 17.22 3.99
CA VAL A 49 3.52 18.45 3.52
C VAL A 49 3.14 19.35 4.70
N GLN A 50 2.68 18.77 5.82
CA GLN A 50 2.34 19.52 7.03
C GLN A 50 3.57 20.14 7.70
N LEU A 51 4.69 19.44 7.71
CA LEU A 51 5.95 19.93 8.33
C LEU A 51 6.68 20.94 7.44
N LEU A 52 6.41 20.94 6.12
CA LEU A 52 7.14 21.75 5.14
C LEU A 52 7.16 23.24 5.48
N PRO A 53 6.05 23.92 5.82
CA PRO A 53 6.08 25.35 6.18
C PRO A 53 6.95 25.63 7.40
N LEU A 54 6.89 24.73 8.40
CA LEU A 54 7.71 24.86 9.60
C LEU A 54 9.20 24.69 9.29
N LEU A 55 9.54 23.72 8.44
CA LEU A 55 10.92 23.49 7.99
C LEU A 55 11.45 24.69 7.20
N VAL A 56 10.65 25.23 6.29
CA VAL A 56 11.03 26.42 5.50
C VAL A 56 11.24 27.62 6.42
N LEU A 57 10.33 27.86 7.37
CA LEU A 57 10.46 28.94 8.37
C LEU A 57 11.75 28.77 9.17
N PHE A 58 12.02 27.55 9.63
CA PHE A 58 13.20 27.25 10.43
C PHE A 58 14.51 27.40 9.64
N LEU A 59 14.49 27.12 8.34
CA LEU A 59 15.67 27.31 7.48
C LEU A 59 15.94 28.78 7.15
N LEU A 60 14.90 29.63 7.11
CA LEU A 60 15.03 31.02 6.67
C LEU A 60 15.24 32.01 7.81
N VAL A 61 14.61 31.80 8.96
CA VAL A 61 14.50 32.82 10.02
C VAL A 61 15.71 32.88 10.99
N PRO A 62 16.25 31.74 11.50
CA PRO A 62 17.30 31.85 12.54
C PRO A 62 18.62 32.44 11.99
N PRO A 63 19.23 33.37 12.67
CA PRO A 63 20.53 33.99 12.29
C PRO A 63 21.73 33.14 12.70
N VAL A 64 21.71 31.84 12.30
CA VAL A 64 22.80 30.89 12.60
C VAL A 64 23.32 30.28 11.28
N PRO A 65 24.58 29.76 11.25
CA PRO A 65 25.12 29.12 10.05
C PRO A 65 24.22 28.04 9.48
N LEU A 66 24.20 27.90 8.14
CA LEU A 66 23.29 27.02 7.42
C LEU A 66 23.41 25.55 7.86
N GLU A 67 24.61 25.09 8.15
CA GLU A 67 24.89 23.72 8.62
C GLU A 67 24.10 23.34 9.88
N PHE A 68 24.02 24.26 10.86
CA PHE A 68 23.23 24.03 12.08
C PHE A 68 21.74 24.04 11.78
N ARG A 69 21.26 24.91 10.87
CA ARG A 69 19.85 24.92 10.45
C ARG A 69 19.47 23.61 9.76
N LEU A 70 20.31 23.11 8.84
CA LEU A 70 20.08 21.86 8.13
C LEU A 70 20.05 20.66 9.08
N THR A 71 21.02 20.58 10.01
CA THR A 71 21.08 19.49 10.99
C THR A 71 19.85 19.49 11.90
N ALA A 72 19.46 20.66 12.41
CA ALA A 72 18.28 20.78 13.28
C ALA A 72 16.98 20.54 12.50
N ALA A 73 16.86 21.01 11.24
CA ALA A 73 15.71 20.73 10.38
C ALA A 73 15.60 19.25 10.06
N ALA A 74 16.70 18.57 9.76
CA ALA A 74 16.72 17.12 9.53
C ALA A 74 16.32 16.33 10.78
N GLY A 75 16.85 16.70 11.95
CA GLY A 75 16.46 16.11 13.24
C GLY A 75 14.98 16.32 13.56
N GLY A 76 14.49 17.54 13.37
CA GLY A 76 13.07 17.88 13.56
C GLY A 76 12.14 17.13 12.61
N LEU A 77 12.52 17.02 11.34
CA LEU A 77 11.78 16.23 10.34
C LEU A 77 11.73 14.76 10.73
N LEU A 78 12.87 14.17 11.08
CA LEU A 78 12.94 12.76 11.50
C LEU A 78 12.06 12.51 12.72
N MET A 79 12.17 13.35 13.75
CA MET A 79 11.37 13.24 14.96
C MET A 79 9.88 13.40 14.65
N GLY A 80 9.50 14.39 13.83
CA GLY A 80 8.12 14.61 13.39
C GLY A 80 7.54 13.40 12.63
N LEU A 81 8.34 12.77 11.77
CA LEU A 81 7.92 11.56 11.05
C LEU A 81 7.79 10.35 11.97
N LEU A 82 8.68 10.20 12.98
CA LEU A 82 8.56 9.14 13.99
C LEU A 82 7.28 9.28 14.80
N PHE A 83 6.96 10.46 15.29
CA PHE A 83 5.70 10.73 15.98
C PHE A 83 4.50 10.53 15.05
N SER A 84 4.57 11.00 13.82
CA SER A 84 3.52 10.78 12.83
C SER A 84 3.28 9.29 12.57
N ALA A 85 4.34 8.48 12.49
CA ALA A 85 4.23 7.04 12.33
C ALA A 85 3.64 6.36 13.58
N ALA A 86 4.01 6.81 14.79
CA ALA A 86 3.47 6.28 16.03
C ALA A 86 1.95 6.50 16.15
N TYR A 87 1.45 7.67 15.74
CA TYR A 87 0.03 8.04 15.82
C TYR A 87 -0.74 7.88 14.52
N MET A 88 -0.17 7.22 13.49
CA MET A 88 -0.81 7.14 12.16
C MET A 88 -2.15 6.44 12.17
N THR A 89 -2.35 5.42 13.02
CA THR A 89 -3.61 4.68 13.13
C THR A 89 -4.70 5.56 13.69
N GLU A 90 -4.43 6.26 14.78
CA GLU A 90 -5.33 7.19 15.44
C GLU A 90 -5.73 8.33 14.50
N THR A 91 -4.73 8.93 13.85
CA THR A 91 -4.95 10.05 12.91
C THR A 91 -5.80 9.63 11.71
N THR A 92 -5.59 8.44 11.16
CA THR A 92 -6.39 7.94 10.03
C THR A 92 -7.80 7.59 10.44
N GLU A 93 -8.00 7.04 11.64
CA GLU A 93 -9.32 6.77 12.21
C GLU A 93 -10.11 8.08 12.42
N HIS A 94 -9.47 9.07 13.02
CA HIS A 94 -10.09 10.38 13.22
C HIS A 94 -10.52 11.05 11.91
N ARG A 95 -9.78 10.86 10.81
CA ARG A 95 -10.18 11.33 9.48
C ARG A 95 -11.42 10.63 8.95
N ALA A 96 -11.54 9.32 9.17
CA ALA A 96 -12.73 8.55 8.78
C ALA A 96 -13.97 8.98 9.61
N VAL A 97 -13.78 9.18 10.90
CA VAL A 97 -14.85 9.68 11.78
C VAL A 97 -15.33 11.08 11.33
N LYS A 98 -14.40 12.00 10.99
CA LYS A 98 -14.76 13.30 10.40
C LYS A 98 -15.49 13.20 9.05
N ALA A 99 -15.30 12.12 8.31
CA ALA A 99 -16.00 11.84 7.07
C ALA A 99 -17.36 11.15 7.28
N GLY A 100 -17.79 10.94 8.53
CA GLY A 100 -19.08 10.37 8.89
C GLY A 100 -19.09 8.86 9.12
N TYR A 101 -17.94 8.19 9.19
CA TYR A 101 -17.85 6.76 9.51
C TYR A 101 -17.81 6.52 11.02
N ALA A 102 -18.30 5.36 11.46
CA ALA A 102 -18.20 4.95 12.85
C ALA A 102 -16.74 4.71 13.27
N PRO A 103 -16.39 4.99 14.55
CA PRO A 103 -15.07 4.63 15.08
C PRO A 103 -14.76 3.14 14.88
N GLY A 104 -13.52 2.81 14.52
CA GLY A 104 -13.10 1.43 14.23
C GLY A 104 -13.27 0.99 12.77
N THR A 105 -14.01 1.75 11.95
CA THR A 105 -14.30 1.37 10.55
C THR A 105 -13.04 1.18 9.72
N THR A 106 -12.02 2.01 9.88
CA THR A 106 -10.79 1.88 9.06
C THR A 106 -9.99 0.64 9.45
N ALA A 107 -9.99 0.27 10.71
CA ALA A 107 -9.35 -0.94 11.20
C ALA A 107 -10.04 -2.18 10.64
N LEU A 108 -11.35 -2.27 10.78
CA LEU A 108 -12.15 -3.39 10.24
C LEU A 108 -11.95 -3.57 8.74
N VAL A 109 -12.10 -2.51 7.94
CA VAL A 109 -11.91 -2.58 6.47
C VAL A 109 -10.49 -2.98 6.09
N ARG A 110 -9.47 -2.56 6.87
CA ARG A 110 -8.07 -2.99 6.62
C ARG A 110 -7.88 -4.48 6.93
N GLU A 111 -8.49 -4.96 8.00
CA GLU A 111 -8.43 -6.36 8.41
C GLU A 111 -9.12 -7.27 7.39
N GLU A 112 -10.35 -6.98 7.00
CA GLU A 112 -11.07 -7.70 5.95
C GLU A 112 -10.28 -7.78 4.65
N ARG A 113 -9.70 -6.65 4.20
CA ARG A 113 -8.86 -6.62 3.00
C ARG A 113 -7.55 -7.39 3.19
N ALA A 114 -7.01 -7.45 4.39
CA ALA A 114 -5.80 -8.23 4.67
C ALA A 114 -6.09 -9.73 4.62
N GLU A 115 -7.22 -10.17 5.18
CA GLU A 115 -7.70 -11.54 5.11
C GLU A 115 -7.98 -11.97 3.68
N GLN A 116 -8.71 -11.15 2.92
CA GLN A 116 -8.97 -11.42 1.52
C GLN A 116 -7.66 -11.61 0.73
N ARG A 117 -6.68 -10.71 0.92
CA ARG A 117 -5.38 -10.85 0.27
C ARG A 117 -4.59 -12.09 0.71
N ARG A 118 -4.74 -12.54 1.96
CA ARG A 118 -4.13 -13.80 2.42
C ARG A 118 -4.77 -14.99 1.73
N PHE A 119 -6.10 -14.99 1.64
CA PHE A 119 -6.84 -16.03 0.94
C PHE A 119 -6.46 -16.10 -0.54
N ASP A 120 -6.47 -14.96 -1.25
CA ASP A 120 -6.12 -14.88 -2.67
C ASP A 120 -4.69 -15.38 -2.93
N ARG A 121 -3.75 -15.04 -2.03
CA ARG A 121 -2.34 -15.52 -2.12
C ARG A 121 -2.23 -17.03 -1.90
N ALA A 122 -2.98 -17.57 -0.93
CA ALA A 122 -3.00 -19.00 -0.65
C ALA A 122 -3.57 -19.77 -1.84
N LEU A 123 -4.69 -19.31 -2.39
CA LEU A 123 -5.31 -19.89 -3.59
C LEU A 123 -4.37 -19.84 -4.79
N ALA A 124 -3.74 -18.69 -5.05
CA ALA A 124 -2.78 -18.55 -6.15
C ALA A 124 -1.52 -19.43 -5.96
N ALA A 125 -1.10 -19.66 -4.73
CA ALA A 125 0.00 -20.57 -4.45
C ALA A 125 -0.37 -22.03 -4.72
N GLU A 126 -1.60 -22.44 -4.36
CA GLU A 126 -2.09 -23.79 -4.60
C GLU A 126 -2.27 -24.05 -6.10
N LEU A 127 -2.87 -23.12 -6.83
CA LEU A 127 -3.00 -23.22 -8.30
C LEU A 127 -1.63 -23.41 -8.97
N ARG A 128 -0.62 -22.61 -8.57
CA ARG A 128 0.74 -22.76 -9.09
C ARG A 128 1.40 -24.12 -8.73
N ARG A 129 1.04 -24.72 -7.60
CA ARG A 129 1.49 -26.07 -7.24
C ARG A 129 0.87 -27.12 -8.15
N LEU A 130 -0.44 -27.02 -8.40
CA LEU A 130 -1.16 -27.93 -9.29
C LEU A 130 -0.67 -27.83 -10.73
N GLU A 131 -0.46 -26.61 -11.23
CA GLU A 131 0.11 -26.39 -12.58
C GLU A 131 1.52 -27.03 -12.72
N ARG A 132 2.40 -26.84 -11.73
CA ARG A 132 3.74 -27.48 -11.73
C ARG A 132 3.65 -29.01 -11.69
N ALA A 133 2.72 -29.54 -10.89
CA ALA A 133 2.52 -30.99 -10.81
C ALA A 133 1.96 -31.56 -12.13
N ALA A 134 1.07 -30.81 -12.81
CA ALA A 134 0.56 -31.19 -14.12
C ALA A 134 1.66 -31.17 -15.19
N GLN A 135 2.50 -30.11 -15.21
CA GLN A 135 3.63 -30.00 -16.13
C GLN A 135 4.66 -31.12 -15.91
N PHE A 136 4.93 -31.49 -14.66
CA PHE A 136 5.82 -32.59 -14.35
C PHE A 136 5.29 -33.92 -14.87
N ARG A 137 3.99 -34.22 -14.68
CA ARG A 137 3.35 -35.44 -15.21
C ARG A 137 3.43 -35.52 -16.73
N SER A 138 3.07 -34.44 -17.42
CA SER A 138 3.12 -34.40 -18.89
C SER A 138 4.56 -34.56 -19.42
N GLY A 139 5.55 -34.00 -18.73
CA GLY A 139 6.97 -34.21 -19.06
C GLY A 139 7.43 -35.65 -18.91
N VAL A 140 7.01 -36.31 -17.83
CA VAL A 140 7.32 -37.75 -17.61
C VAL A 140 6.65 -38.63 -18.67
N GLU A 141 5.38 -38.39 -19.01
CA GLU A 141 4.65 -39.15 -20.04
C GLU A 141 5.32 -39.01 -21.42
N LEU A 142 5.76 -37.79 -21.78
CA LEU A 142 6.45 -37.54 -23.04
C LEU A 142 7.80 -38.27 -23.10
N SER A 143 8.56 -38.22 -22.00
CA SER A 143 9.84 -38.92 -21.88
C SER A 143 9.68 -40.44 -22.05
N ASP A 144 8.64 -41.01 -21.45
CA ASP A 144 8.36 -42.45 -21.51
C ASP A 144 7.89 -42.86 -22.94
N GLN A 145 7.11 -42.02 -23.63
CA GLN A 145 6.74 -42.25 -25.04
C GLN A 145 7.94 -42.21 -25.97
N VAL A 146 8.86 -41.26 -25.80
CA VAL A 146 10.12 -41.18 -26.58
C VAL A 146 11.00 -42.42 -26.34
N GLY A 147 11.14 -42.83 -25.09
CA GLY A 147 11.90 -44.04 -24.73
C GLY A 147 11.35 -45.31 -25.37
N ARG A 148 10.03 -45.48 -25.34
CA ARG A 148 9.34 -46.63 -26.01
C ARG A 148 9.45 -46.60 -27.53
N GLY A 149 9.40 -45.43 -28.14
CA GLY A 149 9.60 -45.25 -29.59
C GLY A 149 11.02 -45.65 -30.02
N ALA A 150 12.03 -45.21 -29.26
CA ALA A 150 13.45 -45.56 -29.53
C ALA A 150 13.75 -47.05 -29.36
N ALA A 151 13.12 -47.70 -28.38
CA ALA A 151 13.25 -49.15 -28.18
C ALA A 151 12.65 -49.95 -29.33
N ARG A 152 11.48 -49.56 -29.85
CA ARG A 152 10.85 -50.21 -31.02
C ARG A 152 11.74 -50.12 -32.28
N GLN A 153 12.30 -48.93 -32.55
CA GLN A 153 13.18 -48.71 -33.71
C GLN A 153 14.46 -49.55 -33.67
N ARG A 154 14.97 -49.87 -32.47
CA ARG A 154 16.13 -50.80 -32.32
C ARG A 154 15.72 -52.24 -32.60
N SER A 155 14.55 -52.69 -32.20
CA SER A 155 14.05 -54.05 -32.45
C SER A 155 13.83 -54.34 -33.91
N ASP A 156 13.37 -53.34 -34.70
CA ASP A 156 13.09 -53.52 -36.15
C ASP A 156 14.36 -53.48 -37.04
N ARG A 157 15.54 -53.19 -36.47
CA ARG A 157 16.82 -53.13 -37.21
C ARG A 157 17.77 -54.31 -36.93
N GLY A 158 17.41 -55.23 -36.08
CA GLY A 158 18.15 -56.46 -35.76
C GLY A 158 17.50 -57.69 -36.31
#